data_962796b64a680386afe1ba75ac53caa1
#
_entry.id   962796b64a680386afe1ba75ac53caa1
#
_cell.length_a   1.000
_cell.length_b   1.000
_cell.length_c   1.000
_cell.angle_alpha   90.00
_cell.angle_beta   90.00
_cell.angle_gamma   90.00
#
_symmetry.space_group_name_H-M   'P 1'
#
loop_
_entity.id
_entity.type
_entity.pdbx_description
1 polymer ?
#
loop_
_entity_poly.entity_id
_entity_poly.type
_entity_poly.pdbx_seq_one_letter_code
_entity_poly.pdbx_strand_id
1 'polypeptide(L)'
;MHLYNSTSVAQREQVFRKSKQEIIDIAVTGAKLCNEYKKKAKGNIIFEYSPESFTGTEPEFALEICNAVIDIWQPTAEDKVIINLPVTVEMSMPHVYANQIEYMSDHLNYRENVILSLHPHNDRGCGVSDAELGILAGAERIEGTLFGNGERTGNVDIITLAMNMFS
;
A
#
# COMPACT_ATOMS: atom_id res chain seq x y z
N MET A 1 -7.70 -2.59 -10.82
CA MET A 1 -7.73 -1.11 -11.04
C MET A 1 -7.04 -0.48 -9.84
N HIS A 2 -5.96 0.27 -10.08
CA HIS A 2 -5.11 0.84 -9.03
C HIS A 2 -5.39 2.33 -8.87
N LEU A 3 -5.83 2.73 -7.69
CA LEU A 3 -6.00 4.10 -7.24
C LEU A 3 -4.86 4.42 -6.27
N TYR A 4 -4.22 5.57 -6.41
CA TYR A 4 -3.21 6.03 -5.46
C TYR A 4 -3.17 7.56 -5.37
N ASN A 5 -2.74 8.07 -4.26
CA ASN A 5 -2.35 9.46 -4.07
C ASN A 5 -1.34 9.57 -2.94
N SER A 6 -0.48 10.58 -3.04
CA SER A 6 0.56 10.80 -2.05
C SER A 6 0.00 11.29 -0.72
N THR A 7 0.49 10.71 0.37
CA THR A 7 -0.02 10.94 1.73
C THR A 7 1.02 11.45 2.72
N SER A 8 2.32 11.45 2.34
CA SER A 8 3.39 11.86 3.26
C SER A 8 3.29 13.31 3.70
N VAL A 9 3.84 13.60 4.87
CA VAL A 9 3.93 14.96 5.44
C VAL A 9 4.51 15.93 4.41
N ALA A 10 5.67 15.58 3.83
CA ALA A 10 6.37 16.45 2.89
C ALA A 10 5.53 16.76 1.65
N GLN A 11 4.82 15.78 1.10
CA GLN A 11 4.00 15.99 -0.09
C GLN A 11 2.73 16.80 0.22
N ARG A 12 2.09 16.53 1.37
CA ARG A 12 0.93 17.32 1.80
C ARG A 12 1.26 18.80 1.97
N GLU A 13 2.37 19.09 2.67
CA GLU A 13 2.73 20.45 3.05
C GLU A 13 3.42 21.23 1.92
N GLN A 14 4.33 20.60 1.20
CA GLN A 14 5.19 21.30 0.25
C GLN A 14 4.67 21.25 -1.19
N VAL A 15 4.05 20.12 -1.59
CA VAL A 15 3.60 19.91 -2.96
C VAL A 15 2.13 20.28 -3.10
N PHE A 16 1.25 19.58 -2.38
CA PHE A 16 -0.19 19.81 -2.49
C PHE A 16 -0.66 21.04 -1.74
N ARG A 17 0.01 21.38 -0.64
CA ARG A 17 -0.39 22.45 0.30
C ARG A 17 -1.83 22.25 0.77
N LYS A 18 -2.13 21.02 1.19
CA LYS A 18 -3.45 20.56 1.58
C LYS A 18 -3.45 19.93 2.97
N SER A 19 -4.57 20.11 3.65
CA SER A 19 -4.86 19.43 4.91
C SER A 19 -5.03 17.93 4.72
N LYS A 20 -4.93 17.15 5.81
CA LYS A 20 -5.22 15.72 5.81
C LYS A 20 -6.60 15.41 5.23
N GLN A 21 -7.63 16.18 5.63
CA GLN A 21 -8.99 16.01 5.12
C GLN A 21 -9.09 16.19 3.61
N GLU A 22 -8.45 17.21 3.06
CA GLU A 22 -8.46 17.43 1.61
C GLU A 22 -7.74 16.32 0.84
N ILE A 23 -6.72 15.69 1.43
CA ILE A 23 -6.05 14.51 0.84
C ILE A 23 -6.98 13.28 0.89
N ILE A 24 -7.71 13.08 1.98
CA ILE A 24 -8.76 12.05 2.08
C ILE A 24 -9.85 12.28 1.04
N ASP A 25 -10.30 13.51 0.86
CA ASP A 25 -11.35 13.85 -0.11
C ASP A 25 -10.95 13.50 -1.55
N ILE A 26 -9.66 13.66 -1.90
CA ILE A 26 -9.09 13.22 -3.18
C ILE A 26 -9.22 11.70 -3.34
N ALA A 27 -8.78 10.94 -2.34
CA ALA A 27 -8.84 9.47 -2.35
C ALA A 27 -10.28 8.95 -2.44
N VAL A 28 -11.17 9.51 -1.61
CA VAL A 28 -12.60 9.15 -1.58
C VAL A 28 -13.29 9.47 -2.92
N THR A 29 -12.97 10.61 -3.52
CA THR A 29 -13.48 10.95 -4.85
C THR A 29 -13.03 9.95 -5.90
N GLY A 30 -11.75 9.58 -5.90
CA GLY A 30 -11.21 8.53 -6.76
C GLY A 30 -11.88 7.16 -6.54
N ALA A 31 -12.08 6.78 -5.27
CA ALA A 31 -12.73 5.52 -4.91
C ALA A 31 -14.19 5.44 -5.41
N LYS A 32 -14.94 6.53 -5.32
CA LYS A 32 -16.31 6.64 -5.86
C LYS A 32 -16.34 6.50 -7.38
N LEU A 33 -15.39 7.14 -8.08
CA LEU A 33 -15.24 7.00 -9.54
C LEU A 33 -14.90 5.56 -9.93
N CYS A 34 -14.01 4.89 -9.19
CA CYS A 34 -13.70 3.47 -9.40
C CYS A 34 -14.97 2.61 -9.33
N ASN A 35 -15.81 2.80 -8.30
CA ASN A 35 -17.10 2.10 -8.19
C ASN A 35 -18.05 2.39 -9.37
N GLU A 36 -18.10 3.63 -9.84
CA GLU A 36 -18.93 4.00 -10.99
C GLU A 36 -18.47 3.30 -12.28
N TYR A 37 -17.15 3.28 -12.52
CA TYR A 37 -16.60 2.65 -13.72
C TYR A 37 -16.60 1.13 -13.67
N LYS A 38 -16.43 0.51 -12.50
CA LYS A 38 -16.57 -0.96 -12.32
C LYS A 38 -17.92 -1.46 -12.83
N LYS A 39 -19.00 -0.71 -12.56
CA LYS A 39 -20.38 -1.05 -13.01
C LYS A 39 -20.51 -1.07 -14.55
N LYS A 40 -19.66 -0.32 -15.25
CA LYS A 40 -19.68 -0.21 -16.73
C LYS A 40 -18.70 -1.16 -17.40
N ALA A 41 -17.76 -1.71 -16.64
CA ALA A 41 -16.70 -2.56 -17.17
C ALA A 41 -17.18 -4.00 -17.42
N LYS A 42 -16.54 -4.66 -18.39
CA LYS A 42 -16.72 -6.09 -18.64
C LYS A 42 -15.59 -6.87 -17.99
N GLY A 43 -15.93 -7.90 -17.24
CA GLY A 43 -14.95 -8.78 -16.58
C GLY A 43 -14.81 -8.51 -15.10
N ASN A 44 -13.96 -9.31 -14.45
CA ASN A 44 -13.68 -9.19 -13.02
C ASN A 44 -12.64 -8.08 -12.78
N ILE A 45 -12.98 -7.09 -11.97
CA ILE A 45 -12.08 -5.98 -11.61
C ILE A 45 -11.88 -5.99 -10.11
N ILE A 46 -10.64 -6.18 -9.69
CA ILE A 46 -10.20 -6.01 -8.30
C ILE A 46 -9.67 -4.58 -8.13
N PHE A 47 -10.10 -3.91 -7.07
CA PHE A 47 -9.59 -2.60 -6.70
C PHE A 47 -8.32 -2.71 -5.85
N GLU A 48 -7.42 -1.77 -6.06
CA GLU A 48 -6.22 -1.58 -5.27
C GLU A 48 -6.08 -0.11 -4.91
N TYR A 49 -5.76 0.19 -3.65
CA TYR A 49 -5.42 1.52 -3.19
C TYR A 49 -4.04 1.54 -2.55
N SER A 50 -3.24 2.55 -2.92
CA SER A 50 -1.95 2.84 -2.27
C SER A 50 -1.92 4.26 -1.71
N PRO A 51 -1.72 4.43 -0.38
CA PRO A 51 -1.28 5.69 0.20
C PRO A 51 0.20 5.88 -0.15
N GLU A 52 0.48 6.49 -1.30
CA GLU A 52 1.85 6.65 -1.81
C GLU A 52 2.73 7.39 -0.79
N SER A 53 3.99 7.00 -0.70
CA SER A 53 4.93 7.45 0.33
C SER A 53 4.47 7.08 1.75
N PHE A 54 3.95 5.86 1.92
CA PHE A 54 3.45 5.35 3.19
C PHE A 54 4.48 5.48 4.31
N THR A 55 5.76 5.16 4.05
CA THR A 55 6.84 5.27 5.05
C THR A 55 7.13 6.69 5.52
N GLY A 56 6.69 7.71 4.79
CA GLY A 56 6.76 9.13 5.16
C GLY A 56 5.43 9.70 5.68
N THR A 57 4.45 8.84 5.93
CA THR A 57 3.11 9.17 6.40
C THR A 57 2.95 8.73 7.85
N GLU A 58 2.26 9.51 8.66
CA GLU A 58 1.91 9.10 10.03
C GLU A 58 1.02 7.84 9.98
N PRO A 59 1.33 6.78 10.77
CA PRO A 59 0.58 5.52 10.70
C PRO A 59 -0.93 5.70 10.90
N GLU A 60 -1.32 6.57 11.83
CA GLU A 60 -2.73 6.87 12.12
C GLU A 60 -3.43 7.53 10.92
N PHE A 61 -2.72 8.41 10.22
CA PHE A 61 -3.27 9.05 9.01
C PHE A 61 -3.33 8.08 7.83
N ALA A 62 -2.33 7.21 7.67
CA ALA A 62 -2.35 6.15 6.67
C ALA A 62 -3.54 5.20 6.91
N LEU A 63 -3.81 4.84 8.15
CA LEU A 63 -4.97 4.03 8.52
C LEU A 63 -6.29 4.75 8.22
N GLU A 64 -6.40 6.02 8.60
CA GLU A 64 -7.60 6.83 8.36
C GLU A 64 -7.97 6.91 6.89
N ILE A 65 -7.00 7.23 6.02
CA ILE A 65 -7.26 7.36 4.58
C ILE A 65 -7.54 6.01 3.92
N CYS A 66 -6.84 4.92 4.32
CA CYS A 66 -7.13 3.59 3.84
C CYS A 66 -8.55 3.17 4.22
N ASN A 67 -8.96 3.35 5.47
CA ASN A 67 -10.31 3.03 5.92
C ASN A 67 -11.37 3.87 5.20
N ALA A 68 -11.12 5.16 4.95
CA ALA A 68 -12.04 6.00 4.18
C ALA A 68 -12.26 5.49 2.74
N VAL A 69 -11.24 4.94 2.10
CA VAL A 69 -11.35 4.31 0.77
C VAL A 69 -12.06 2.96 0.86
N ILE A 70 -11.69 2.11 1.82
CA ILE A 70 -12.31 0.79 2.05
C ILE A 70 -13.82 0.94 2.33
N ASP A 71 -14.21 1.93 3.11
CA ASP A 71 -15.62 2.21 3.44
C ASP A 71 -16.45 2.62 2.20
N ILE A 72 -15.82 3.17 1.15
CA ILE A 72 -16.48 3.42 -0.14
C ILE A 72 -16.62 2.12 -0.94
N TRP A 73 -15.62 1.24 -0.89
CA TRP A 73 -15.59 0.01 -1.69
C TRP A 73 -16.37 -1.14 -1.04
N GLN A 74 -16.45 -1.19 0.29
CA GLN A 74 -17.18 -2.18 1.10
C GLN A 74 -16.87 -3.63 0.65
N PRO A 75 -15.60 -4.06 0.79
CA PRO A 75 -15.18 -5.38 0.30
C PRO A 75 -15.93 -6.51 1.01
N THR A 76 -16.14 -7.60 0.27
CA THR A 76 -16.73 -8.85 0.76
C THR A 76 -15.78 -10.02 0.52
N ALA A 77 -16.13 -11.20 1.02
CA ALA A 77 -15.35 -12.41 0.79
C ALA A 77 -15.23 -12.76 -0.71
N GLU A 78 -16.25 -12.42 -1.51
CA GLU A 78 -16.32 -12.67 -2.96
C GLU A 78 -15.71 -11.54 -3.78
N ASP A 79 -15.62 -10.32 -3.22
CA ASP A 79 -15.10 -9.13 -3.91
C ASP A 79 -14.09 -8.43 -3.00
N LYS A 80 -12.93 -9.06 -2.82
CA LYS A 80 -11.83 -8.51 -2.02
C LYS A 80 -11.19 -7.32 -2.70
N VAL A 81 -10.60 -6.44 -1.89
CA VAL A 81 -9.78 -5.30 -2.34
C VAL A 81 -8.34 -5.45 -1.88
N ILE A 82 -7.44 -4.72 -2.51
CA ILE A 82 -6.03 -4.68 -2.14
C ILE A 82 -5.74 -3.32 -1.50
N ILE A 83 -5.12 -3.32 -0.32
CA ILE A 83 -4.45 -2.16 0.25
C ILE A 83 -2.96 -2.41 0.14
N ASN A 84 -2.29 -1.57 -0.64
CA ASN A 84 -0.87 -1.71 -0.91
C ASN A 84 -0.09 -0.59 -0.22
N LEU A 85 0.84 -0.94 0.65
CA LEU A 85 1.60 -0.03 1.52
C LEU A 85 3.04 0.10 0.99
N PRO A 86 3.34 1.12 0.15
CA PRO A 86 4.63 1.19 -0.51
C PRO A 86 5.73 1.78 0.38
N VAL A 87 6.89 1.14 0.38
CA VAL A 87 8.15 1.77 0.76
C VAL A 87 8.63 2.60 -0.42
N THR A 88 8.00 3.75 -0.65
CA THR A 88 8.36 4.64 -1.77
C THR A 88 9.81 5.10 -1.65
N VAL A 89 10.24 5.35 -0.41
CA VAL A 89 11.65 5.54 -0.03
C VAL A 89 11.90 4.81 1.28
N GLU A 90 13.00 4.08 1.38
CA GLU A 90 13.43 3.46 2.63
C GLU A 90 13.87 4.51 3.65
N MET A 91 12.99 4.89 4.56
CA MET A 91 13.21 5.94 5.56
C MET A 91 13.66 5.40 6.92
N SER A 92 13.47 4.11 7.17
CA SER A 92 13.75 3.46 8.45
C SER A 92 14.37 2.08 8.25
N MET A 93 14.64 1.37 9.34
CA MET A 93 15.05 -0.03 9.28
C MET A 93 13.85 -0.96 9.05
N PRO A 94 14.06 -2.15 8.45
CA PRO A 94 12.97 -3.05 8.07
C PRO A 94 11.99 -3.43 9.19
N HIS A 95 12.49 -3.59 10.43
CA HIS A 95 11.63 -3.91 11.57
C HIS A 95 10.67 -2.75 11.93
N VAL A 96 11.05 -1.48 11.65
CA VAL A 96 10.16 -0.33 11.87
C VAL A 96 9.02 -0.37 10.85
N TYR A 97 9.34 -0.65 9.59
CA TYR A 97 8.33 -0.86 8.56
C TYR A 97 7.41 -2.04 8.91
N ALA A 98 7.97 -3.17 9.34
CA ALA A 98 7.17 -4.33 9.77
C ALA A 98 6.19 -3.96 10.91
N ASN A 99 6.62 -3.18 11.91
CA ASN A 99 5.72 -2.70 12.96
C ASN A 99 4.58 -1.82 12.41
N GLN A 100 4.85 -1.01 11.39
CA GLN A 100 3.80 -0.24 10.72
C GLN A 100 2.82 -1.16 9.97
N ILE A 101 3.31 -2.23 9.34
CA ILE A 101 2.47 -3.22 8.66
C ILE A 101 1.59 -3.96 9.66
N GLU A 102 2.15 -4.42 10.79
CA GLU A 102 1.39 -5.06 11.88
C GLU A 102 0.28 -4.13 12.38
N TYR A 103 0.61 -2.86 12.66
CA TYR A 103 -0.37 -1.85 13.06
C TYR A 103 -1.51 -1.71 12.02
N MET A 104 -1.18 -1.61 10.74
CA MET A 104 -2.20 -1.53 9.68
C MET A 104 -3.02 -2.82 9.60
N SER A 105 -2.37 -3.99 9.68
CA SER A 105 -3.06 -5.29 9.66
C SER A 105 -4.07 -5.43 10.78
N ASP A 106 -3.75 -4.95 11.98
CA ASP A 106 -4.59 -5.08 13.16
C ASP A 106 -5.78 -4.09 13.19
N HIS A 107 -5.68 -2.98 12.46
CA HIS A 107 -6.64 -1.87 12.58
C HIS A 107 -7.43 -1.55 11.31
N LEU A 108 -7.10 -2.14 10.16
CA LEU A 108 -7.86 -1.94 8.93
C LEU A 108 -9.28 -2.46 9.06
N ASN A 109 -10.26 -1.66 8.63
CA ASN A 109 -11.65 -2.09 8.49
C ASN A 109 -11.75 -3.26 7.49
N TYR A 110 -12.69 -4.18 7.72
CA TYR A 110 -12.91 -5.35 6.84
C TYR A 110 -11.65 -6.17 6.57
N ARG A 111 -10.74 -6.30 7.53
CA ARG A 111 -9.41 -6.88 7.35
C ARG A 111 -9.44 -8.25 6.65
N GLU A 112 -10.41 -9.10 6.94
CA GLU A 112 -10.59 -10.42 6.32
C GLU A 112 -10.92 -10.38 4.83
N ASN A 113 -11.41 -9.24 4.35
CA ASN A 113 -11.77 -8.99 2.95
C ASN A 113 -10.76 -8.08 2.24
N VAL A 114 -9.68 -7.72 2.92
CA VAL A 114 -8.57 -6.91 2.40
C VAL A 114 -7.34 -7.78 2.20
N ILE A 115 -6.78 -7.75 1.01
CA ILE A 115 -5.46 -8.31 0.73
C ILE A 115 -4.43 -7.22 1.05
N LEU A 116 -3.65 -7.43 2.10
CA LEU A 116 -2.58 -6.49 2.48
C LEU A 116 -1.35 -6.74 1.62
N SER A 117 -0.99 -5.75 0.82
CA SER A 117 0.10 -5.80 -0.16
C SER A 117 1.21 -4.83 0.20
N LEU A 118 2.44 -5.18 -0.14
CA LEU A 118 3.62 -4.34 0.06
C LEU A 118 4.34 -4.11 -1.26
N HIS A 119 4.93 -2.92 -1.41
CA HIS A 119 5.71 -2.52 -2.58
C HIS A 119 7.02 -1.87 -2.14
N PRO A 120 8.02 -2.64 -1.69
CA PRO A 120 9.29 -2.07 -1.26
C PRO A 120 10.16 -1.64 -2.44
N HIS A 121 10.76 -0.43 -2.34
CA HIS A 121 11.93 -0.04 -3.08
C HIS A 121 13.21 -0.47 -2.33
N ASN A 122 14.37 -0.22 -2.91
CA ASN A 122 15.65 -0.75 -2.42
C ASN A 122 16.71 0.34 -2.23
N ASP A 123 16.30 1.53 -1.75
CA ASP A 123 17.17 2.71 -1.61
C ASP A 123 18.35 2.48 -0.66
N ARG A 124 18.17 1.65 0.36
CA ARG A 124 19.21 1.30 1.34
C ARG A 124 19.64 -0.17 1.27
N GLY A 125 19.20 -0.90 0.24
CA GLY A 125 19.48 -2.30 0.07
C GLY A 125 18.67 -3.24 0.97
N CYS A 126 17.54 -2.77 1.54
CA CYS A 126 16.73 -3.54 2.48
C CYS A 126 15.41 -4.04 1.90
N GLY A 127 15.12 -3.83 0.61
CA GLY A 127 13.82 -4.14 0.01
C GLY A 127 13.37 -5.60 0.23
N VAL A 128 14.29 -6.58 0.18
CA VAL A 128 13.97 -7.99 0.46
C VAL A 128 13.62 -8.16 1.95
N SER A 129 14.41 -7.57 2.85
CA SER A 129 14.14 -7.65 4.30
C SER A 129 12.85 -6.94 4.69
N ASP A 130 12.51 -5.81 4.04
CA ASP A 130 11.23 -5.13 4.23
C ASP A 130 10.07 -6.04 3.85
N ALA A 131 10.18 -6.76 2.73
CA ALA A 131 9.17 -7.71 2.28
C ALA A 131 9.05 -8.92 3.23
N GLU A 132 10.17 -9.53 3.62
CA GLU A 132 10.19 -10.70 4.51
C GLU A 132 9.57 -10.39 5.87
N LEU A 133 10.02 -9.32 6.52
CA LEU A 133 9.47 -8.91 7.81
C LEU A 133 8.03 -8.42 7.70
N GLY A 134 7.67 -7.77 6.61
CA GLY A 134 6.30 -7.34 6.35
C GLY A 134 5.33 -8.52 6.17
N ILE A 135 5.77 -9.63 5.55
CA ILE A 135 4.97 -10.86 5.48
C ILE A 135 4.75 -11.43 6.89
N LEU A 136 5.79 -11.48 7.72
CA LEU A 136 5.65 -11.92 9.11
C LEU A 136 4.72 -11.01 9.93
N ALA A 137 4.63 -9.74 9.56
CA ALA A 137 3.75 -8.76 10.18
C ALA A 137 2.30 -8.76 9.64
N GLY A 138 1.95 -9.71 8.75
CA GLY A 138 0.58 -9.92 8.29
C GLY A 138 0.28 -9.52 6.85
N ALA A 139 1.27 -9.14 6.05
CA ALA A 139 1.07 -8.94 4.62
C ALA A 139 0.89 -10.28 3.88
N GLU A 140 0.10 -10.25 2.83
CA GLU A 140 -0.29 -11.46 2.06
C GLU A 140 0.20 -11.41 0.61
N ARG A 141 0.68 -10.25 0.16
CA ARG A 141 1.09 -10.02 -1.23
C ARG A 141 2.29 -9.06 -1.28
N ILE A 142 3.21 -9.33 -2.18
CA ILE A 142 4.35 -8.45 -2.45
C ILE A 142 4.35 -8.06 -3.93
N GLU A 143 4.55 -6.78 -4.17
CA GLU A 143 4.87 -6.23 -5.49
C GLU A 143 6.36 -5.92 -5.58
N GLY A 144 6.95 -6.29 -6.69
CA GLY A 144 8.34 -6.02 -6.96
C GLY A 144 8.66 -6.30 -8.42
N THR A 145 9.93 -6.40 -8.75
CA THR A 145 10.38 -6.66 -10.11
C THR A 145 11.30 -7.87 -10.18
N LEU A 146 11.40 -8.48 -11.35
CA LEU A 146 12.40 -9.50 -11.61
C LEU A 146 13.79 -8.88 -11.46
N PHE A 147 14.61 -9.47 -10.60
CA PHE A 147 15.98 -9.04 -10.31
C PHE A 147 16.10 -7.62 -9.73
N GLY A 148 15.02 -7.07 -9.18
CA GLY A 148 15.04 -5.78 -8.50
C GLY A 148 15.17 -4.55 -9.40
N ASN A 149 15.07 -4.69 -10.72
CA ASN A 149 15.17 -3.55 -11.64
C ASN A 149 13.98 -2.57 -11.41
N GLY A 150 14.28 -1.28 -11.29
CA GLY A 150 13.24 -0.27 -11.05
C GLY A 150 13.81 1.12 -10.89
N GLU A 151 12.99 2.03 -10.37
CA GLU A 151 13.38 3.41 -10.14
C GLU A 151 14.53 3.52 -9.14
N ARG A 152 15.42 4.47 -9.36
CA ARG A 152 16.59 4.78 -8.53
C ARG A 152 17.50 3.56 -8.35
N THR A 153 17.55 3.02 -7.12
CA THR A 153 18.31 1.82 -6.77
C THR A 153 17.58 0.51 -7.09
N GLY A 154 16.28 0.59 -7.42
CA GLY A 154 15.43 -0.54 -7.77
C GLY A 154 14.29 -0.81 -6.80
N ASN A 155 13.57 -1.88 -7.08
CA ASN A 155 12.49 -2.44 -6.27
C ASN A 155 12.98 -3.68 -5.51
N VAL A 156 12.12 -4.24 -4.66
CA VAL A 156 12.39 -5.56 -4.10
C VAL A 156 12.58 -6.58 -5.23
N ASP A 157 13.66 -7.35 -5.12
CA ASP A 157 13.94 -8.45 -6.05
C ASP A 157 13.05 -9.66 -5.70
N ILE A 158 12.02 -9.87 -6.52
CA ILE A 158 11.07 -10.99 -6.33
C ILE A 158 11.76 -12.35 -6.44
N ILE A 159 12.83 -12.49 -7.25
CA ILE A 159 13.54 -13.76 -7.38
C ILE A 159 14.27 -14.09 -6.08
N THR A 160 15.01 -13.12 -5.52
CA THR A 160 15.67 -13.31 -4.22
C THR A 160 14.67 -13.60 -3.12
N LEU A 161 13.57 -12.83 -3.05
CA LEU A 161 12.52 -13.07 -2.07
C LEU A 161 11.92 -14.47 -2.20
N ALA A 162 11.57 -14.91 -3.42
CA ALA A 162 11.02 -16.25 -3.65
C ALA A 162 11.99 -17.37 -3.26
N MET A 163 13.27 -17.19 -3.55
CA MET A 163 14.31 -18.18 -3.15
C MET A 163 14.44 -18.28 -1.63
N ASN A 164 14.39 -17.14 -0.93
CA ASN A 164 14.45 -17.12 0.55
C ASN A 164 13.21 -17.79 1.17
N MET A 165 12.03 -17.57 0.60
CA MET A 165 10.77 -18.16 1.09
C MET A 165 10.66 -19.67 0.77
N PHE A 166 11.41 -20.17 -0.20
CA PHE A 166 11.39 -21.59 -0.60
C PHE A 166 12.26 -22.47 0.29
N SER A 167 13.21 -21.91 1.04
CA SER A 167 14.23 -22.67 1.82
C SER A 167 13.74 -23.13 3.20
#